data_3a4a4287a857310973e6890cfb094b8c
#
_entry.id   3a4a4287a857310973e6890cfb094b8c
#
_cell.length_a   1.000
_cell.length_b   1.000
_cell.length_c   1.000
_cell.angle_alpha   90.00
_cell.angle_beta   90.00
_cell.angle_gamma   90.00
#
_symmetry.space_group_name_H-M   'P 1'
#
loop_
_entity.id
_entity.type
_entity.pdbx_description
1 polymer ?
#
loop_
_entity_poly.entity_id
_entity_poly.type
_entity_poly.pdbx_seq_one_letter_code
_entity_poly.pdbx_strand_id
1 'polypeptide(L)'
;MMNFKEEKNITIFEHPLIQHKISILRDKRTGTNEFRKLVEEIAMLEGFEAMGDLELEDVEIETPIEKCMTPMISGRKLAVVPILRAGLGMVSGILALVPTAKVGHIGMYRDEETHEPHEYCLLYTSDAAD
;
A
#
# COMPACT_ATOMS: atom_id res chain seq x y z
N MET A 1 -4.76 13.09 23.43
CA MET A 1 -4.19 12.03 22.58
C MET A 1 -5.33 11.09 22.22
N MET A 2 -5.72 11.03 20.94
CA MET A 2 -6.79 10.13 20.50
C MET A 2 -6.34 8.69 20.70
N ASN A 3 -7.12 7.90 21.40
CA ASN A 3 -6.86 6.48 21.61
C ASN A 3 -7.47 5.71 20.43
N PHE A 4 -6.71 5.59 19.35
CA PHE A 4 -7.15 4.91 18.12
C PHE A 4 -7.45 3.41 18.29
N LYS A 5 -7.14 2.83 19.43
CA LYS A 5 -7.43 1.42 19.73
C LYS A 5 -8.94 1.10 19.88
N GLU A 6 -9.78 2.11 20.00
CA GLU A 6 -11.23 1.92 20.21
C GLU A 6 -12.08 2.09 18.94
N GLU A 7 -11.51 2.54 17.83
CA GLU A 7 -12.24 2.68 16.58
C GLU A 7 -12.20 1.37 15.77
N LYS A 8 -13.38 0.82 15.49
CA LYS A 8 -13.53 -0.48 14.80
C LYS A 8 -12.92 -0.55 13.40
N ASN A 9 -12.56 0.59 12.82
CA ASN A 9 -12.07 0.70 11.45
C ASN A 9 -10.58 1.06 11.34
N ILE A 10 -9.87 1.09 12.47
CA ILE A 10 -8.45 1.43 12.51
C ILE A 10 -7.67 0.24 13.05
N THR A 11 -6.69 -0.21 12.28
CA THR A 11 -5.74 -1.24 12.71
C THR A 11 -4.38 -0.61 12.93
N ILE A 12 -3.81 -0.79 14.12
CA ILE A 12 -2.49 -0.29 14.47
C ILE A 12 -1.52 -1.47 14.51
N PHE A 13 -0.46 -1.38 13.72
CA PHE A 13 0.59 -2.39 13.68
C PHE A 13 1.68 -2.07 14.70
N GLU A 14 1.80 -2.90 15.72
CA GLU A 14 2.85 -2.79 16.74
C GLU A 14 4.01 -3.74 16.42
N HIS A 15 4.65 -3.55 15.26
CA HIS A 15 5.77 -4.36 14.83
C HIS A 15 7.09 -3.63 15.07
N PRO A 16 8.09 -4.23 15.75
CA PRO A 16 9.36 -3.57 16.07
C PRO A 16 10.10 -3.01 14.86
N LEU A 17 10.08 -3.72 13.74
CA LEU A 17 10.74 -3.27 12.51
C LEU A 17 10.07 -2.03 11.91
N ILE A 18 8.76 -1.96 11.93
CA ILE A 18 8.02 -0.78 11.47
C ILE A 18 8.30 0.41 12.39
N GLN A 19 8.26 0.21 13.70
CA GLN A 19 8.59 1.25 14.68
C GLN A 19 10.00 1.79 14.50
N HIS A 20 10.97 0.91 14.28
CA HIS A 20 12.36 1.28 13.99
C HIS A 20 12.47 2.15 12.74
N LYS A 21 11.85 1.74 11.65
CA LYS A 21 11.87 2.49 10.38
C LYS A 21 11.17 3.85 10.50
N ILE A 22 10.05 3.91 11.20
CA ILE A 22 9.35 5.18 11.47
C ILE A 22 10.22 6.12 12.30
N SER A 23 10.96 5.61 13.28
CA SER A 23 11.88 6.42 14.08
C SER A 23 12.96 7.06 13.23
N ILE A 24 13.56 6.33 12.30
CA ILE A 24 14.55 6.86 11.35
C ILE A 24 13.90 7.87 10.39
N LEU A 25 12.71 7.55 9.87
CA LEU A 25 11.96 8.43 8.98
C LEU A 25 11.70 9.81 9.60
N ARG A 26 11.41 9.84 10.90
CA ARG A 26 11.09 11.07 11.65
C ARG A 26 12.32 11.87 12.08
N ASP A 27 13.51 11.31 11.99
CA ASP A 27 14.74 12.02 12.36
C ASP A 27 15.02 13.12 11.33
N LYS A 28 15.21 14.34 11.80
CA LYS A 28 15.52 15.49 10.93
C LYS A 28 16.81 15.34 10.14
N ARG A 29 17.68 14.43 10.52
CA ARG A 29 18.96 14.14 9.84
C ARG A 29 18.79 13.19 8.66
N THR A 30 17.66 12.53 8.55
CA THR A 30 17.37 11.60 7.45
C THR A 30 17.32 12.36 6.12
N GLY A 31 18.18 11.98 5.20
CA GLY A 31 18.26 12.60 3.88
C GLY A 31 17.12 12.17 2.95
N THR A 32 16.97 12.89 1.85
CA THR A 32 15.86 12.70 0.90
C THR A 32 15.82 11.28 0.32
N ASN A 33 16.96 10.72 -0.06
CA ASN A 33 17.01 9.37 -0.63
C ASN A 33 16.65 8.30 0.39
N GLU A 34 17.15 8.43 1.60
CA GLU A 34 16.85 7.53 2.70
C GLU A 34 15.37 7.61 3.08
N PHE A 35 14.83 8.83 3.14
CA PHE A 35 13.40 9.06 3.40
C PHE A 35 12.51 8.33 2.40
N ARG A 36 12.78 8.48 1.11
CA ARG A 36 12.02 7.80 0.05
C ARG A 36 12.07 6.29 0.17
N LYS A 37 13.24 5.75 0.46
CA LYS A 37 13.44 4.32 0.64
C LYS A 37 12.70 3.79 1.87
N LEU A 38 12.72 4.52 2.96
CA LEU A 38 11.97 4.16 4.17
C LEU A 38 10.46 4.18 3.94
N VAL A 39 9.94 5.18 3.22
CA VAL A 39 8.51 5.22 2.85
C VAL A 39 8.11 4.00 2.04
N GLU A 40 8.92 3.60 1.08
CA GLU A 40 8.68 2.40 0.27
C GLU A 40 8.70 1.13 1.12
N GLU A 41 9.68 0.97 1.99
CA GLU A 41 9.82 -0.18 2.87
C GLU A 41 8.67 -0.28 3.89
N ILE A 42 8.26 0.85 4.47
CA ILE A 42 7.13 0.92 5.41
C ILE A 42 5.84 0.56 4.67
N ALA A 43 5.62 1.11 3.48
CA ALA A 43 4.46 0.80 2.66
C ALA A 43 4.38 -0.69 2.32
N MET A 44 5.51 -1.33 2.04
CA MET A 44 5.59 -2.78 1.80
C MET A 44 5.16 -3.57 3.04
N LEU A 45 5.67 -3.22 4.21
CA LEU A 45 5.33 -3.91 5.46
C LEU A 45 3.86 -3.72 5.84
N GLU A 46 3.35 -2.51 5.74
CA GLU A 46 1.93 -2.20 5.98
C GLU A 46 1.03 -2.90 4.97
N GLY A 47 1.42 -2.91 3.70
CA GLY A 47 0.69 -3.59 2.65
C GLY A 47 0.63 -5.10 2.86
N PHE A 48 1.70 -5.71 3.32
CA PHE A 48 1.71 -7.12 3.67
C PHE A 48 0.67 -7.45 4.76
N GLU A 49 0.64 -6.69 5.83
CA GLU A 49 -0.34 -6.86 6.91
C GLU A 49 -1.78 -6.57 6.44
N ALA A 50 -1.98 -5.52 5.65
CA ALA A 50 -3.29 -5.13 5.14
C ALA A 50 -3.89 -6.18 4.18
N MET A 51 -3.06 -6.98 3.53
CA MET A 51 -3.48 -8.05 2.63
C MET A 51 -3.65 -9.42 3.32
N GLY A 52 -3.51 -9.48 4.64
CA GLY A 52 -3.57 -10.72 5.39
C GLY A 52 -4.96 -11.41 5.41
N ASP A 53 -6.01 -10.69 5.05
CA ASP A 53 -7.39 -11.20 4.99
C ASP A 53 -7.88 -11.50 3.57
N LEU A 54 -6.99 -11.47 2.56
CA LEU A 54 -7.35 -11.83 1.21
C LEU A 54 -7.79 -13.30 1.10
N GLU A 55 -8.86 -13.51 0.38
CA GLU A 55 -9.38 -14.86 0.14
C GLU A 55 -8.50 -15.62 -0.86
N LEU A 56 -8.39 -16.91 -0.65
CA LEU A 56 -7.70 -17.84 -1.53
C LEU A 56 -8.68 -18.76 -2.24
N GLU A 57 -8.34 -19.13 -3.45
CA GLU A 57 -9.03 -20.17 -4.23
C GLU A 57 -8.04 -21.23 -4.70
N ASP A 58 -8.49 -22.47 -4.81
CA ASP A 58 -7.66 -23.55 -5.31
C ASP A 58 -7.64 -23.51 -6.85
N VAL A 59 -6.44 -23.44 -7.38
CA VAL A 59 -6.16 -23.41 -8.83
C VAL A 59 -5.27 -24.57 -9.22
N GLU A 60 -5.61 -25.24 -10.30
CA GLU A 60 -4.73 -26.29 -10.85
C GLU A 60 -3.49 -25.66 -11.47
N ILE A 61 -2.34 -26.12 -11.02
CA ILE A 61 -1.04 -25.79 -11.61
C ILE A 61 -0.31 -27.05 -12.03
N GLU A 62 0.65 -26.88 -12.91
CA GLU A 62 1.57 -27.97 -13.29
C GLU A 62 2.96 -27.68 -12.72
N THR A 63 3.40 -28.58 -11.84
CA THR A 63 4.77 -28.55 -11.32
C THR A 63 5.68 -29.40 -12.21
N PRO A 64 7.00 -29.34 -12.06
CA PRO A 64 7.92 -30.22 -12.79
C PRO A 64 7.68 -31.72 -12.58
N ILE A 65 6.93 -32.10 -11.55
CA ILE A 65 6.67 -33.48 -11.18
C ILE A 65 5.25 -33.91 -11.58
N GLU A 66 4.24 -33.09 -11.21
CA GLU A 66 2.83 -33.43 -11.43
C GLU A 66 1.92 -32.21 -11.47
N LYS A 67 0.69 -32.40 -11.93
CA LYS A 67 -0.37 -31.42 -11.76
C LYS A 67 -0.94 -31.51 -10.34
N CYS A 68 -1.21 -30.37 -9.74
CA CYS A 68 -1.78 -30.29 -8.41
C CYS A 68 -2.65 -29.06 -8.21
N MET A 69 -3.51 -29.11 -7.20
CA MET A 69 -4.31 -27.97 -6.78
C MET A 69 -3.55 -27.18 -5.72
N THR A 70 -3.44 -25.85 -5.91
CA THR A 70 -2.72 -24.98 -5.01
C THR A 70 -3.52 -23.72 -4.72
N PRO A 71 -3.38 -23.13 -3.50
CA PRO A 71 -4.06 -21.90 -3.16
C PRO A 71 -3.43 -20.70 -3.86
N MET A 72 -4.27 -19.90 -4.49
CA MET A 72 -3.90 -18.62 -5.05
C MET A 72 -4.91 -17.54 -4.62
N ILE A 73 -4.50 -16.28 -4.63
CA ILE A 73 -5.39 -15.17 -4.28
C ILE A 73 -6.61 -15.20 -5.21
N SER A 74 -7.78 -15.25 -4.60
CA SER A 74 -9.08 -15.25 -5.29
C SER A 74 -9.36 -13.88 -5.90
N GLY A 75 -9.94 -13.90 -7.09
CA GLY A 75 -10.29 -12.67 -7.81
C GLY A 75 -9.10 -11.96 -8.43
N ARG A 76 -9.38 -11.02 -9.30
CA ARG A 76 -8.33 -10.48 -10.18
C ARG A 76 -7.87 -9.06 -9.85
N LYS A 77 -8.35 -8.43 -8.74
CA LYS A 77 -8.30 -6.97 -8.76
C LYS A 77 -7.96 -6.38 -7.40
N LEU A 78 -6.69 -6.41 -7.10
CA LEU A 78 -6.14 -5.42 -6.16
C LEU A 78 -5.90 -4.12 -6.92
N ALA A 79 -6.33 -3.02 -6.34
CA ALA A 79 -6.05 -1.68 -6.82
C ALA A 79 -5.32 -0.89 -5.74
N VAL A 80 -4.27 -0.21 -6.14
CA VAL A 80 -3.53 0.73 -5.30
C VAL A 80 -3.94 2.12 -5.71
N VAL A 81 -4.44 2.91 -4.76
CA VAL A 81 -4.97 4.24 -5.04
C VAL A 81 -4.29 5.28 -4.15
N PRO A 82 -3.14 5.82 -4.57
CA PRO A 82 -2.49 6.87 -3.79
C PRO A 82 -3.25 8.18 -3.87
N ILE A 83 -3.23 8.91 -2.77
CA ILE A 83 -3.65 10.31 -2.75
C ILE A 83 -2.47 11.16 -3.23
N LEU A 84 -2.66 11.81 -4.35
CA LEU A 84 -1.64 12.65 -4.96
C LEU A 84 -1.40 13.89 -4.08
N ARG A 85 -0.20 14.33 -3.93
CA ARG A 85 1.05 13.75 -4.46
C ARG A 85 1.80 12.92 -3.42
N ALA A 86 1.52 13.15 -2.13
CA ALA A 86 2.26 12.53 -1.03
C ALA A 86 2.21 10.98 -1.04
N GLY A 87 1.07 10.41 -1.42
CA GLY A 87 0.89 8.96 -1.48
C GLY A 87 1.70 8.24 -2.56
N LEU A 88 2.23 8.96 -3.55
CA LEU A 88 3.00 8.34 -4.65
C LEU A 88 4.24 7.57 -4.16
N GLY A 89 4.88 8.03 -3.12
CA GLY A 89 6.06 7.37 -2.57
C GLY A 89 5.82 5.97 -2.01
N MET A 90 4.55 5.63 -1.72
CA MET A 90 4.16 4.32 -1.19
C MET A 90 3.85 3.28 -2.28
N VAL A 91 3.58 3.71 -3.51
CA VAL A 91 3.07 2.85 -4.58
C VAL A 91 4.08 1.77 -4.96
N SER A 92 5.34 2.11 -5.11
CA SER A 92 6.38 1.14 -5.49
C SER A 92 6.56 0.03 -4.46
N GLY A 93 6.40 0.33 -3.18
CA GLY A 93 6.44 -0.67 -2.10
C GLY A 93 5.30 -1.69 -2.22
N ILE A 94 4.10 -1.22 -2.49
CA ILE A 94 2.94 -2.11 -2.70
C ILE A 94 3.07 -2.92 -3.99
N LEU A 95 3.51 -2.29 -5.08
CA LEU A 95 3.71 -2.98 -6.37
C LEU A 95 4.85 -4.01 -6.32
N ALA A 96 5.81 -3.84 -5.42
CA ALA A 96 6.84 -4.87 -5.19
C ALA A 96 6.25 -6.17 -4.62
N LEU A 97 5.17 -6.07 -3.83
CA LEU A 97 4.44 -7.23 -3.30
C LEU A 97 3.44 -7.80 -4.32
N VAL A 98 2.73 -6.93 -5.01
CA VAL A 98 1.68 -7.32 -5.97
C VAL A 98 1.90 -6.59 -7.29
N PRO A 99 2.82 -7.07 -8.15
CA PRO A 99 3.16 -6.39 -9.42
C PRO A 99 1.99 -6.24 -10.39
N THR A 100 0.98 -7.10 -10.25
CA THR A 100 -0.22 -7.09 -11.10
C THR A 100 -1.33 -6.19 -10.60
N ALA A 101 -1.14 -5.50 -9.47
CA ALA A 101 -2.13 -4.57 -8.95
C ALA A 101 -2.35 -3.40 -9.92
N LYS A 102 -3.61 -2.99 -10.05
CA LYS A 102 -3.95 -1.79 -10.81
C LYS A 102 -3.66 -0.54 -10.00
N VAL A 103 -3.31 0.54 -10.66
CA VAL A 103 -3.02 1.81 -10.01
C VAL A 103 -4.05 2.85 -10.44
N GLY A 104 -4.79 3.37 -9.47
CA GLY A 104 -5.61 4.57 -9.63
C GLY A 104 -4.99 5.74 -8.88
N HIS A 105 -5.48 6.95 -9.12
CA HIS A 105 -4.98 8.14 -8.43
C HIS A 105 -6.13 9.02 -7.99
N ILE A 106 -6.07 9.53 -6.76
CA ILE A 106 -6.97 10.56 -6.28
C ILE A 106 -6.16 11.84 -6.11
N GLY A 107 -6.51 12.88 -6.88
CA GLY A 107 -5.89 14.19 -6.74
C GLY A 107 -6.61 15.01 -5.69
N MET A 108 -5.88 15.42 -4.66
CA MET A 108 -6.39 16.29 -3.61
C MET A 108 -5.39 17.39 -3.30
N TYR A 109 -5.90 18.56 -3.01
CA TYR A 109 -5.12 19.66 -2.45
C TYR A 109 -5.82 20.26 -1.23
N ARG A 110 -5.07 20.93 -0.41
CA ARG A 110 -5.61 21.69 0.71
C ARG A 110 -5.69 23.16 0.33
N ASP A 111 -6.84 23.76 0.55
CA ASP A 111 -6.99 25.19 0.38
C ASP A 111 -6.01 25.97 1.29
N GLU A 112 -5.35 26.96 0.75
CA GLU A 112 -4.31 27.71 1.47
C GLU A 112 -4.87 28.57 2.62
N GLU A 113 -6.11 29.04 2.50
CA GLU A 113 -6.75 29.91 3.47
C GLU A 113 -7.60 29.12 4.49
N THR A 114 -8.45 28.22 4.01
CA THR A 114 -9.39 27.46 4.85
C THR A 114 -8.84 26.16 5.38
N HIS A 115 -7.76 25.66 4.78
CA HIS A 115 -7.16 24.34 5.04
C HIS A 115 -8.12 23.15 4.79
N GLU A 116 -9.23 23.39 4.09
CA GLU A 116 -10.14 22.33 3.71
C GLU A 116 -9.59 21.49 2.54
N PRO A 117 -9.82 20.18 2.54
CA PRO A 117 -9.39 19.32 1.45
C PRO A 117 -10.34 19.46 0.25
N HIS A 118 -9.78 19.63 -0.94
CA HIS A 118 -10.51 19.64 -2.20
C HIS A 118 -9.99 18.56 -3.13
N GLU A 119 -10.90 17.76 -3.66
CA GLU A 119 -10.60 16.78 -4.70
C GLU A 119 -10.62 17.48 -6.06
N TYR A 120 -9.59 17.24 -6.87
CA TYR A 120 -9.50 17.82 -8.21
C TYR A 120 -9.40 16.80 -9.34
N CYS A 121 -9.07 15.57 -9.04
CA CYS A 121 -8.84 14.55 -10.06
C CYS A 121 -9.03 13.13 -9.51
N LEU A 122 -9.74 12.31 -10.27
CA LEU A 122 -9.77 10.87 -10.11
C LEU A 122 -9.29 10.25 -11.42
N LEU A 123 -8.07 9.72 -11.43
CA LEU A 123 -7.50 9.03 -12.58
C LEU A 123 -7.38 7.54 -12.26
N TYR A 124 -7.98 6.73 -13.11
CA TYR A 124 -7.84 5.30 -13.09
C TYR A 124 -7.12 4.84 -14.36
N THR A 125 -5.92 4.31 -14.20
CA THR A 125 -5.22 3.71 -15.32
C THR A 125 -5.65 2.26 -15.45
N SER A 126 -6.59 2.01 -16.35
CA SER A 126 -7.09 0.66 -16.63
C SER A 126 -6.11 -0.18 -17.46
N ASP A 127 -5.05 0.42 -17.92
CA ASP A 127 -4.13 -0.17 -18.89
C ASP A 127 -2.83 -0.61 -18.25
N ALA A 128 -2.93 -1.57 -17.37
CA ALA A 128 -1.89 -2.57 -17.40
C ALA A 128 -2.25 -3.47 -18.59
N ALA A 129 -1.43 -3.42 -19.60
CA ALA A 129 -1.53 -4.19 -20.82
C ALA A 129 -2.10 -5.60 -20.61
N ASP A 130 -2.96 -5.95 -21.45
CA ASP A 130 -3.29 -7.32 -21.78
C ASP A 130 -2.01 -8.16 -21.99
#